data_bd87bf64ff7c86afa73f98453251c4ad
#
_entry.id   bd87bf64ff7c86afa73f98453251c4ad
#
_cell.length_a   1.000
_cell.length_b   1.000
_cell.length_c   1.000
_cell.angle_alpha   90.00
_cell.angle_beta   90.00
_cell.angle_gamma   90.00
#
_symmetry.space_group_name_H-M   'P 1'
#
loop_
_entity.id
_entity.type
_entity.pdbx_description
1 polymer ?
#
loop_
_entity_poly.entity_id
_entity_poly.type
_entity_poly.pdbx_seq_one_letter_code
_entity_poly.pdbx_strand_id
1 'polypeptide(L)'
;MVAYSKTIRDIKTLVEEGVVPGVSYAFIDGDQVQSGLYGAEQLLPGYEPLKENQLYDLASLTKVVGTVNVILQLVDEGQLKLADTLHAYLPEWADSSVTVRHLITHTSGITGYIPNRNKMPARELHDALLNLHVGPDFEQKMVYSDINFIFLGWVAEAITGTPIQQLITDRVLKPLKMTHSTFAPSDPTICVPTEVSATRGLIRGVVHDPKAFILRDRCGSAGLFATRDDLVKFEQAILSDTHSPIPDPFRAQIAEDQTPLGTQGRSFGWALLPVSDAHPHQCIWHSGYTGTAIVLDLATNQGFVFLSNRVHPDAPNEPFLARRNAIIATYLDEKRTAG
;
A
#
# COMPACT_ATOMS: atom_id res chain seq x y z
N MET A 1 22.77 3.21 15.89
CA MET A 1 21.82 2.30 15.18
C MET A 1 21.19 1.36 16.19
N VAL A 2 19.87 1.29 16.21
CA VAL A 2 19.13 0.33 17.01
C VAL A 2 19.42 -1.09 16.52
N ALA A 3 19.62 -2.04 17.41
CA ALA A 3 20.03 -3.39 16.99
C ALA A 3 18.91 -4.30 16.49
N TYR A 4 17.62 -3.93 16.59
CA TYR A 4 16.39 -4.66 16.17
C TYR A 4 16.47 -6.21 16.27
N SER A 5 17.23 -6.71 17.26
CA SER A 5 17.57 -8.13 17.36
C SER A 5 16.39 -9.04 17.69
N LYS A 6 15.41 -8.52 18.43
CA LYS A 6 14.16 -9.25 18.74
C LYS A 6 13.27 -9.30 17.50
N THR A 7 13.10 -8.15 16.80
CA THR A 7 12.32 -8.08 15.56
C THR A 7 12.89 -9.01 14.50
N ILE A 8 14.21 -9.02 14.30
CA ILE A 8 14.89 -9.94 13.36
C ILE A 8 14.65 -11.40 13.75
N ARG A 9 14.73 -11.73 15.03
CA ARG A 9 14.43 -13.09 15.53
C ARG A 9 12.97 -13.47 15.24
N ASP A 10 12.03 -12.59 15.50
CA ASP A 10 10.60 -12.85 15.26
C ASP A 10 10.31 -13.02 13.76
N ILE A 11 10.99 -12.27 12.88
CA ILE A 11 10.95 -12.45 11.42
C ILE A 11 11.46 -13.84 11.03
N LYS A 12 12.61 -14.28 11.58
CA LYS A 12 13.15 -15.61 11.28
C LYS A 12 12.23 -16.71 11.77
N THR A 13 11.70 -16.59 12.98
CA THR A 13 10.75 -17.54 13.55
C THR A 13 9.49 -17.67 12.68
N LEU A 14 8.98 -16.56 12.11
CA LEU A 14 7.85 -16.59 11.19
C LEU A 14 8.08 -17.51 9.97
N VAL A 15 9.31 -17.50 9.43
CA VAL A 15 9.71 -18.36 8.31
C VAL A 15 9.98 -19.79 8.76
N GLU A 16 10.67 -19.99 9.88
CA GLU A 16 11.02 -21.31 10.44
C GLU A 16 9.78 -22.12 10.84
N GLU A 17 8.72 -21.45 11.28
CA GLU A 17 7.41 -22.06 11.58
C GLU A 17 6.56 -22.28 10.31
N GLY A 18 7.07 -21.90 9.12
CA GLY A 18 6.38 -22.10 7.85
C GLY A 18 5.17 -21.19 7.65
N VAL A 19 5.04 -20.10 8.40
CA VAL A 19 3.94 -19.13 8.22
C VAL A 19 4.06 -18.38 6.91
N VAL A 20 5.30 -18.07 6.47
CA VAL A 20 5.59 -17.52 5.15
C VAL A 20 6.84 -18.21 4.56
N PRO A 21 6.98 -18.29 3.23
CA PRO A 21 8.18 -18.84 2.60
C PRO A 21 9.45 -18.07 2.96
N GLY A 22 9.38 -16.75 2.96
CA GLY A 22 10.51 -15.90 3.27
C GLY A 22 10.12 -14.43 3.46
N VAL A 23 11.08 -13.67 3.96
CA VAL A 23 10.93 -12.24 4.25
C VAL A 23 12.17 -11.48 3.81
N SER A 24 11.98 -10.34 3.15
CA SER A 24 13.00 -9.29 2.94
C SER A 24 12.58 -8.08 3.77
N TYR A 25 13.51 -7.49 4.53
CA TYR A 25 13.19 -6.41 5.45
C TYR A 25 14.28 -5.34 5.47
N ALA A 26 13.90 -4.13 5.89
CA ALA A 26 14.82 -3.05 6.19
C ALA A 26 14.31 -2.21 7.36
N PHE A 27 15.22 -1.80 8.23
CA PHE A 27 15.01 -0.80 9.27
C PHE A 27 15.74 0.46 8.86
N ILE A 28 15.07 1.59 8.99
CA ILE A 28 15.58 2.93 8.66
C ILE A 28 15.68 3.71 9.97
N ASP A 29 16.82 4.34 10.21
CA ASP A 29 17.10 5.17 11.37
C ASP A 29 17.86 6.42 10.88
N GLY A 30 17.12 7.43 10.46
CA GLY A 30 17.66 8.58 9.70
C GLY A 30 18.30 8.13 8.39
N ASP A 31 19.58 8.46 8.23
CA ASP A 31 20.36 8.05 7.03
C ASP A 31 20.89 6.62 7.10
N GLN A 32 20.72 5.94 8.23
CA GLN A 32 21.21 4.59 8.44
C GLN A 32 20.16 3.56 8.03
N VAL A 33 20.57 2.53 7.31
CA VAL A 33 19.71 1.42 6.90
C VAL A 33 20.33 0.08 7.29
N GLN A 34 19.57 -0.71 8.03
CA GLN A 34 19.89 -2.10 8.30
C GLN A 34 18.90 -3.01 7.56
N SER A 35 19.37 -3.81 6.63
CA SER A 35 18.49 -4.68 5.84
C SER A 35 18.91 -6.14 5.91
N GLY A 36 18.00 -7.02 5.55
CA GLY A 36 18.26 -8.45 5.47
C GLY A 36 17.16 -9.19 4.71
N LEU A 37 17.42 -10.47 4.45
CA LEU A 37 16.45 -11.40 3.90
C LEU A 37 16.62 -12.77 4.57
N TYR A 38 15.54 -13.56 4.62
CA TYR A 38 15.56 -14.90 5.20
C TYR A 38 14.51 -15.79 4.55
N GLY A 39 14.86 -17.05 4.24
CA GLY A 39 13.95 -18.05 3.68
C GLY A 39 13.96 -18.13 2.15
N ALA A 40 12.80 -18.45 1.58
CA ALA A 40 12.61 -18.74 0.17
C ALA A 40 11.72 -17.72 -0.53
N GLU A 41 11.94 -17.54 -1.83
CA GLU A 41 10.98 -16.83 -2.69
C GLU A 41 9.83 -17.77 -3.11
N GLN A 42 10.09 -19.05 -3.23
CA GLN A 42 9.15 -20.05 -3.73
C GLN A 42 9.30 -21.39 -3.00
N LEU A 43 8.17 -22.03 -2.70
CA LEU A 43 8.09 -23.39 -2.18
C LEU A 43 7.56 -24.37 -3.24
N LEU A 44 6.61 -23.95 -4.07
CA LEU A 44 6.01 -24.75 -5.14
C LEU A 44 6.07 -23.98 -6.47
N PRO A 45 6.30 -24.67 -7.62
CA PRO A 45 6.42 -26.14 -7.76
C PRO A 45 7.77 -26.69 -7.31
N GLY A 46 8.74 -25.86 -6.93
CA GLY A 46 10.04 -26.23 -6.42
C GLY A 46 10.60 -25.16 -5.51
N TYR A 47 11.48 -25.52 -4.60
CA TYR A 47 12.11 -24.60 -3.68
C TYR A 47 13.10 -23.67 -4.41
N GLU A 48 12.92 -22.35 -4.24
CA GLU A 48 13.86 -21.33 -4.70
C GLU A 48 14.21 -20.40 -3.52
N PRO A 49 15.49 -20.19 -3.19
CA PRO A 49 15.87 -19.28 -2.10
C PRO A 49 15.63 -17.83 -2.48
N LEU A 50 15.32 -16.97 -1.50
CA LEU A 50 15.27 -15.52 -1.70
C LEU A 50 16.62 -14.98 -2.15
N LYS A 51 16.57 -13.95 -3.00
CA LYS A 51 17.73 -13.22 -3.53
C LYS A 51 17.57 -11.72 -3.27
N GLU A 52 18.68 -11.00 -3.32
CA GLU A 52 18.65 -9.53 -3.28
C GLU A 52 17.94 -8.94 -4.52
N ASN A 53 17.41 -7.76 -4.37
CA ASN A 53 16.81 -6.95 -5.44
C ASN A 53 15.60 -7.59 -6.16
N GLN A 54 14.91 -8.53 -5.52
CA GLN A 54 13.69 -9.10 -6.09
C GLN A 54 12.50 -8.17 -5.95
N LEU A 55 11.63 -8.22 -6.95
CA LEU A 55 10.38 -7.47 -7.00
C LEU A 55 9.26 -8.21 -6.26
N TYR A 56 8.59 -7.50 -5.36
CA TYR A 56 7.39 -7.98 -4.68
C TYR A 56 6.15 -7.29 -5.26
N ASP A 57 5.09 -8.04 -5.50
CA ASP A 57 3.76 -7.45 -5.70
C ASP A 57 3.34 -6.76 -4.39
N LEU A 58 3.31 -5.45 -4.40
CA LEU A 58 3.01 -4.63 -3.24
C LEU A 58 1.54 -4.66 -2.83
N ALA A 59 0.66 -5.18 -3.69
CA ALA A 59 -0.78 -5.14 -3.49
C ALA A 59 -1.24 -3.75 -3.06
N SER A 60 -1.91 -3.64 -1.91
CA SER A 60 -2.48 -2.37 -1.43
C SER A 60 -1.46 -1.32 -0.98
N LEU A 61 -0.18 -1.64 -0.83
CA LEU A 61 0.83 -0.59 -0.66
C LEU A 61 0.89 0.36 -1.86
N THR A 62 0.42 -0.08 -3.05
CA THR A 62 0.22 0.79 -4.23
C THR A 62 -0.55 2.06 -3.89
N LYS A 63 -1.52 1.99 -2.96
CA LYS A 63 -2.34 3.12 -2.55
C LYS A 63 -1.50 4.25 -1.94
N VAL A 64 -0.63 3.89 -1.00
CA VAL A 64 0.14 4.86 -0.21
C VAL A 64 1.50 5.19 -0.82
N VAL A 65 2.11 4.24 -1.55
CA VAL A 65 3.34 4.51 -2.30
C VAL A 65 3.04 5.32 -3.57
N GLY A 66 1.87 5.14 -4.17
CA GLY A 66 1.51 5.72 -5.45
C GLY A 66 0.36 6.71 -5.38
N THR A 67 -0.87 6.21 -5.35
CA THR A 67 -2.09 6.99 -5.61
C THR A 67 -2.28 8.17 -4.65
N VAL A 68 -2.04 7.99 -3.35
CA VAL A 68 -2.12 9.08 -2.35
C VAL A 68 -1.26 10.27 -2.77
N ASN A 69 0.00 10.00 -3.13
CA ASN A 69 0.95 11.05 -3.47
C ASN A 69 0.50 11.83 -4.71
N VAL A 70 -0.01 11.15 -5.74
CA VAL A 70 -0.56 11.79 -6.94
C VAL A 70 -1.76 12.68 -6.59
N ILE A 71 -2.70 12.17 -5.77
CA ILE A 71 -3.89 12.94 -5.36
C ILE A 71 -3.49 14.17 -4.56
N LEU A 72 -2.59 14.05 -3.57
CA LEU A 72 -2.15 15.17 -2.76
C LEU A 72 -1.38 16.22 -3.58
N GLN A 73 -0.59 15.80 -4.57
CA GLN A 73 0.06 16.72 -5.52
C GLN A 73 -0.95 17.48 -6.38
N LEU A 74 -1.99 16.82 -6.89
CA LEU A 74 -3.06 17.49 -7.63
C LEU A 74 -3.83 18.50 -6.76
N VAL A 75 -3.97 18.23 -5.47
CA VAL A 75 -4.57 19.18 -4.52
C VAL A 75 -3.64 20.37 -4.29
N ASP A 76 -2.35 20.15 -4.08
CA ASP A 76 -1.35 21.20 -3.89
C ASP A 76 -1.22 22.11 -5.13
N GLU A 77 -1.28 21.53 -6.31
CA GLU A 77 -1.31 22.23 -7.60
C GLU A 77 -2.63 22.98 -7.87
N GLY A 78 -3.63 22.88 -6.99
CA GLY A 78 -4.93 23.53 -7.13
C GLY A 78 -5.83 22.94 -8.23
N GLN A 79 -5.49 21.77 -8.76
CA GLN A 79 -6.26 21.07 -9.79
C GLN A 79 -7.40 20.23 -9.20
N LEU A 80 -7.35 19.97 -7.90
CA LEU A 80 -8.29 19.15 -7.15
C LEU A 80 -8.46 19.73 -5.75
N LYS A 81 -9.66 19.55 -5.15
CA LYS A 81 -9.88 19.84 -3.72
C LYS A 81 -10.34 18.58 -3.01
N LEU A 82 -9.94 18.40 -1.76
CA LEU A 82 -10.44 17.28 -0.95
C LEU A 82 -11.95 17.30 -0.74
N ALA A 83 -12.55 18.49 -0.84
CA ALA A 83 -14.02 18.67 -0.75
C ALA A 83 -14.75 18.48 -2.08
N ASP A 84 -14.05 18.34 -3.20
CA ASP A 84 -14.70 18.12 -4.49
C ASP A 84 -15.39 16.75 -4.50
N THR A 85 -16.57 16.69 -5.12
CA THR A 85 -17.36 15.46 -5.17
C THR A 85 -16.87 14.52 -6.26
N LEU A 86 -17.01 13.22 -6.04
CA LEU A 86 -16.70 12.20 -7.04
C LEU A 86 -17.47 12.45 -8.35
N HIS A 87 -18.76 12.82 -8.24
CA HIS A 87 -19.63 13.14 -9.37
C HIS A 87 -19.07 14.26 -10.27
N ALA A 88 -18.35 15.23 -9.71
CA ALA A 88 -17.79 16.34 -10.50
C ALA A 88 -16.76 15.88 -11.54
N TYR A 89 -16.06 14.77 -11.29
CA TYR A 89 -15.05 14.19 -12.18
C TYR A 89 -15.52 12.93 -12.91
N LEU A 90 -16.46 12.21 -12.31
CA LEU A 90 -17.06 10.99 -12.85
C LEU A 90 -18.60 11.20 -12.89
N PRO A 91 -19.12 11.88 -13.91
CA PRO A 91 -20.55 12.22 -13.98
C PRO A 91 -21.48 11.00 -14.09
N GLU A 92 -20.94 9.84 -14.48
CA GLU A 92 -21.66 8.57 -14.49
C GLU A 92 -21.94 8.05 -13.06
N TRP A 93 -21.17 8.48 -12.06
CA TRP A 93 -21.45 8.22 -10.65
C TRP A 93 -22.57 9.15 -10.17
N ALA A 94 -23.74 8.56 -9.86
CA ALA A 94 -24.97 9.35 -9.63
C ALA A 94 -24.99 10.12 -8.30
N ASP A 95 -24.29 9.63 -7.26
CA ASP A 95 -24.31 10.23 -5.93
C ASP A 95 -23.34 11.42 -5.83
N SER A 96 -23.84 12.56 -5.35
CA SER A 96 -23.07 13.80 -5.22
C SER A 96 -22.55 14.06 -3.79
N SER A 97 -22.76 13.15 -2.84
CA SER A 97 -22.32 13.32 -1.45
C SER A 97 -20.88 12.89 -1.22
N VAL A 98 -20.41 11.88 -1.98
CA VAL A 98 -19.05 11.34 -1.82
C VAL A 98 -18.00 12.33 -2.33
N THR A 99 -17.06 12.71 -1.48
CA THR A 99 -15.95 13.61 -1.83
C THR A 99 -14.62 12.85 -1.93
N VAL A 100 -13.61 13.51 -2.49
CA VAL A 100 -12.23 13.01 -2.53
C VAL A 100 -11.71 12.67 -1.12
N ARG A 101 -12.06 13.48 -0.10
CA ARG A 101 -11.72 13.19 1.31
C ARG A 101 -12.33 11.86 1.76
N HIS A 102 -13.60 11.59 1.45
CA HIS A 102 -14.24 10.32 1.83
C HIS A 102 -13.55 9.12 1.18
N LEU A 103 -13.12 9.25 -0.07
CA LEU A 103 -12.41 8.18 -0.78
C LEU A 103 -11.03 7.93 -0.14
N ILE A 104 -10.22 8.97 0.06
CA ILE A 104 -8.85 8.82 0.54
C ILE A 104 -8.76 8.38 2.01
N THR A 105 -9.83 8.62 2.81
CA THR A 105 -9.93 8.19 4.22
C THR A 105 -10.77 6.92 4.43
N HIS A 106 -11.28 6.31 3.35
CA HIS A 106 -12.14 5.13 3.41
C HIS A 106 -13.46 5.32 4.20
N THR A 107 -14.03 6.53 4.13
CA THR A 107 -15.31 6.88 4.80
C THR A 107 -16.44 7.12 3.82
N SER A 108 -16.27 6.72 2.55
CA SER A 108 -17.22 6.93 1.46
C SER A 108 -18.53 6.14 1.60
N GLY A 109 -18.58 5.12 2.46
CA GLY A 109 -19.74 4.25 2.58
C GLY A 109 -20.12 3.51 1.29
N ILE A 110 -19.29 3.54 0.23
CA ILE A 110 -19.58 2.87 -1.04
C ILE A 110 -19.70 1.38 -0.82
N THR A 111 -20.85 0.82 -1.19
CA THR A 111 -21.19 -0.59 -0.98
C THR A 111 -21.97 -1.15 -2.17
N GLY A 112 -22.15 -2.45 -2.18
CA GLY A 112 -22.89 -3.19 -3.19
C GLY A 112 -22.16 -4.47 -3.59
N TYR A 113 -22.91 -5.37 -4.22
CA TYR A 113 -22.38 -6.67 -4.67
C TYR A 113 -22.32 -6.70 -6.19
N ILE A 114 -21.14 -6.99 -6.73
CA ILE A 114 -20.93 -7.19 -8.17
C ILE A 114 -20.70 -8.69 -8.41
N PRO A 115 -21.67 -9.42 -9.00
CA PRO A 115 -21.52 -10.83 -9.31
C PRO A 115 -20.36 -11.06 -10.29
N ASN A 116 -19.57 -12.11 -10.06
CA ASN A 116 -18.47 -12.51 -10.97
C ASN A 116 -17.45 -11.41 -11.31
N ARG A 117 -17.31 -10.37 -10.48
CA ARG A 117 -16.45 -9.21 -10.74
C ARG A 117 -15.01 -9.56 -11.17
N ASN A 118 -14.48 -10.68 -10.67
CA ASN A 118 -13.11 -11.11 -10.95
C ASN A 118 -12.95 -11.79 -12.33
N LYS A 119 -14.04 -11.94 -13.10
CA LYS A 119 -14.06 -12.57 -14.43
C LYS A 119 -14.67 -11.67 -15.50
N MET A 120 -15.03 -10.43 -15.15
CA MET A 120 -15.63 -9.46 -16.07
C MET A 120 -14.59 -8.91 -17.04
N PRO A 121 -14.97 -8.59 -18.29
CA PRO A 121 -14.19 -7.66 -19.12
C PRO A 121 -14.01 -6.30 -18.43
N ALA A 122 -12.90 -5.60 -18.74
CA ALA A 122 -12.55 -4.34 -18.08
C ALA A 122 -13.66 -3.27 -18.15
N ARG A 123 -14.34 -3.14 -19.29
CA ARG A 123 -15.44 -2.19 -19.47
C ARG A 123 -16.64 -2.55 -18.59
N GLU A 124 -17.02 -3.81 -18.53
CA GLU A 124 -18.15 -4.25 -17.71
C GLU A 124 -17.85 -4.05 -16.22
N LEU A 125 -16.61 -4.34 -15.78
CA LEU A 125 -16.20 -4.09 -14.40
C LEU A 125 -16.22 -2.58 -14.08
N HIS A 126 -15.73 -1.75 -15.00
CA HIS A 126 -15.79 -0.29 -14.86
C HIS A 126 -17.24 0.20 -14.67
N ASP A 127 -18.15 -0.20 -15.57
CA ASP A 127 -19.55 0.20 -15.51
C ASP A 127 -20.24 -0.35 -14.25
N ALA A 128 -19.93 -1.58 -13.84
CA ALA A 128 -20.46 -2.16 -12.61
C ALA A 128 -19.98 -1.43 -11.34
N LEU A 129 -18.74 -0.95 -11.32
CA LEU A 129 -18.22 -0.16 -10.21
C LEU A 129 -18.92 1.20 -10.11
N LEU A 130 -19.19 1.88 -11.23
CA LEU A 130 -19.94 3.14 -11.26
C LEU A 130 -21.41 2.98 -10.87
N ASN A 131 -21.98 1.78 -10.94
CA ASN A 131 -23.34 1.46 -10.49
C ASN A 131 -23.45 1.04 -9.01
N LEU A 132 -22.35 1.06 -8.25
CA LEU A 132 -22.42 0.91 -6.80
C LEU A 132 -23.13 2.11 -6.17
N HIS A 133 -23.49 2.00 -4.89
CA HIS A 133 -24.23 3.04 -4.18
C HIS A 133 -23.62 3.35 -2.82
N VAL A 134 -24.02 4.48 -2.25
CA VAL A 134 -23.65 4.89 -0.90
C VAL A 134 -24.56 4.20 0.11
N GLY A 135 -23.99 3.54 1.10
CA GLY A 135 -24.71 2.83 2.15
C GLY A 135 -24.71 3.60 3.49
N PRO A 136 -25.27 2.98 4.54
CA PRO A 136 -25.48 3.65 5.84
C PRO A 136 -24.18 3.95 6.61
N ASP A 137 -23.06 3.39 6.21
CA ASP A 137 -21.77 3.63 6.84
C ASP A 137 -21.08 4.93 6.36
N PHE A 138 -21.70 5.67 5.42
CA PHE A 138 -21.21 6.95 4.92
C PHE A 138 -20.93 7.93 6.07
N GLU A 139 -19.68 8.44 6.15
CA GLU A 139 -19.16 9.29 7.23
C GLU A 139 -19.20 8.68 8.65
N GLN A 140 -19.95 7.59 8.86
CA GLN A 140 -20.14 7.00 10.19
C GLN A 140 -19.02 6.02 10.56
N LYS A 141 -18.47 5.32 9.56
CA LYS A 141 -17.43 4.32 9.77
C LYS A 141 -16.34 4.36 8.69
N MET A 142 -15.13 4.18 9.10
CA MET A 142 -14.03 3.86 8.20
C MET A 142 -14.15 2.38 7.79
N VAL A 143 -14.51 2.14 6.53
CA VAL A 143 -14.60 0.81 5.94
C VAL A 143 -13.61 0.71 4.78
N TYR A 144 -12.51 -0.02 5.03
CA TYR A 144 -11.46 -0.18 4.02
C TYR A 144 -12.00 -0.79 2.73
N SER A 145 -11.80 -0.11 1.60
CA SER A 145 -12.25 -0.56 0.30
C SER A 145 -11.28 -0.17 -0.82
N ASP A 146 -10.95 -1.15 -1.68
CA ASP A 146 -10.15 -0.90 -2.89
C ASP A 146 -10.86 0.03 -3.88
N ILE A 147 -12.19 0.02 -3.88
CA ILE A 147 -13.02 0.81 -4.80
C ILE A 147 -12.73 2.31 -4.64
N ASN A 148 -12.52 2.76 -3.42
CA ASN A 148 -12.16 4.15 -3.14
C ASN A 148 -10.90 4.58 -3.92
N PHE A 149 -9.90 3.73 -3.97
CA PHE A 149 -8.64 4.03 -4.63
C PHE A 149 -8.66 3.77 -6.14
N ILE A 150 -9.54 2.90 -6.61
CA ILE A 150 -9.85 2.80 -8.04
C ILE A 150 -10.48 4.12 -8.51
N PHE A 151 -11.48 4.65 -7.78
CA PHE A 151 -12.12 5.92 -8.11
C PHE A 151 -11.17 7.11 -8.00
N LEU A 152 -10.30 7.18 -6.99
CA LEU A 152 -9.25 8.20 -6.92
C LEU A 152 -8.34 8.16 -8.16
N GLY A 153 -7.99 6.96 -8.64
CA GLY A 153 -7.25 6.81 -9.89
C GLY A 153 -7.99 7.38 -11.09
N TRP A 154 -9.29 7.13 -11.20
CA TRP A 154 -10.11 7.66 -12.29
C TRP A 154 -10.35 9.17 -12.18
N VAL A 155 -10.45 9.72 -10.97
CA VAL A 155 -10.46 11.19 -10.75
C VAL A 155 -9.16 11.82 -11.25
N ALA A 156 -8.01 11.25 -10.91
CA ALA A 156 -6.72 11.73 -11.41
C ALA A 156 -6.62 11.65 -12.94
N GLU A 157 -7.12 10.56 -13.54
CA GLU A 157 -7.19 10.38 -14.99
C GLU A 157 -8.13 11.42 -15.64
N ALA A 158 -9.30 11.69 -15.06
CA ALA A 158 -10.23 12.69 -15.58
C ALA A 158 -9.64 14.10 -15.58
N ILE A 159 -8.81 14.46 -14.60
CA ILE A 159 -8.14 15.76 -14.52
C ILE A 159 -6.99 15.87 -15.52
N THR A 160 -6.16 14.81 -15.64
CA THR A 160 -4.86 14.89 -16.33
C THR A 160 -4.88 14.29 -17.73
N GLY A 161 -5.89 13.48 -18.06
CA GLY A 161 -5.92 12.66 -19.29
C GLY A 161 -4.93 11.48 -19.29
N THR A 162 -4.28 11.19 -18.16
CA THR A 162 -3.22 10.18 -18.04
C THR A 162 -3.64 9.08 -17.06
N PRO A 163 -3.51 7.78 -17.40
CA PRO A 163 -3.82 6.69 -16.49
C PRO A 163 -3.03 6.77 -15.17
N ILE A 164 -3.64 6.37 -14.07
CA ILE A 164 -3.07 6.54 -12.72
C ILE A 164 -1.70 5.87 -12.55
N GLN A 165 -1.46 4.69 -13.15
CA GLN A 165 -0.17 4.00 -13.02
C GLN A 165 0.95 4.76 -13.74
N GLN A 166 0.64 5.43 -14.85
CA GLN A 166 1.58 6.32 -15.52
C GLN A 166 1.87 7.56 -14.67
N LEU A 167 0.83 8.17 -14.07
CA LEU A 167 1.00 9.30 -13.15
C LEU A 167 1.89 8.92 -11.96
N ILE A 168 1.67 7.75 -11.33
CA ILE A 168 2.50 7.26 -10.23
C ILE A 168 3.96 7.11 -10.71
N THR A 169 4.15 6.53 -11.88
CA THR A 169 5.49 6.35 -12.46
C THR A 169 6.21 7.69 -12.65
N ASP A 170 5.53 8.67 -13.24
CA ASP A 170 6.14 9.96 -13.59
C ASP A 170 6.30 10.89 -12.39
N ARG A 171 5.34 10.90 -11.46
CA ARG A 171 5.28 11.86 -10.35
C ARG A 171 5.87 11.33 -9.04
N VAL A 172 6.05 10.01 -8.91
CA VAL A 172 6.56 9.40 -7.68
C VAL A 172 7.80 8.55 -7.95
N LEU A 173 7.69 7.51 -8.79
CA LEU A 173 8.77 6.53 -8.93
C LEU A 173 10.04 7.16 -9.55
N LYS A 174 9.89 7.91 -10.65
CA LYS A 174 11.02 8.56 -11.33
C LYS A 174 11.72 9.63 -10.47
N PRO A 175 10.99 10.60 -9.86
CA PRO A 175 11.59 11.59 -8.98
C PRO A 175 12.36 10.99 -7.81
N LEU A 176 11.84 9.93 -7.20
CA LEU A 176 12.47 9.21 -6.10
C LEU A 176 13.55 8.21 -6.54
N LYS A 177 13.82 8.10 -7.85
CA LYS A 177 14.79 7.16 -8.42
C LYS A 177 14.51 5.69 -8.00
N MET A 178 13.24 5.33 -7.91
CA MET A 178 12.78 3.95 -7.68
C MET A 178 12.84 3.15 -8.98
N THR A 179 14.04 2.98 -9.50
CA THR A 179 14.30 2.51 -10.88
C THR A 179 13.96 1.04 -11.12
N HIS A 180 13.80 0.25 -10.07
CA HIS A 180 13.37 -1.15 -10.16
C HIS A 180 11.86 -1.31 -9.95
N SER A 181 11.17 -0.24 -9.52
CA SER A 181 9.72 -0.30 -9.30
C SER A 181 8.95 -0.13 -10.61
N THR A 182 7.92 -0.96 -10.82
CA THR A 182 7.17 -1.00 -12.08
C THR A 182 5.79 -1.61 -11.89
N PHE A 183 4.86 -1.28 -12.81
CA PHE A 183 3.56 -1.95 -12.93
C PHE A 183 3.56 -3.12 -13.91
N ALA A 184 4.62 -3.27 -14.69
CA ALA A 184 4.76 -4.31 -15.71
C ALA A 184 6.19 -4.86 -15.71
N PRO A 185 6.52 -5.79 -14.79
CA PRO A 185 7.82 -6.45 -14.79
C PRO A 185 8.11 -7.10 -16.15
N SER A 186 9.25 -6.75 -16.76
CA SER A 186 9.66 -7.30 -18.06
C SER A 186 10.21 -8.73 -17.95
N ASP A 187 10.72 -9.09 -16.78
CA ASP A 187 11.24 -10.42 -16.46
C ASP A 187 10.54 -10.96 -15.20
N PRO A 188 9.64 -11.95 -15.34
CA PRO A 188 9.00 -12.56 -14.17
C PRO A 188 9.98 -13.27 -13.21
N THR A 189 11.16 -13.68 -13.68
CA THR A 189 12.10 -14.45 -12.85
C THR A 189 12.72 -13.64 -11.71
N ILE A 190 12.73 -12.30 -11.83
CA ILE A 190 13.17 -11.41 -10.75
C ILE A 190 12.05 -11.07 -9.76
N CYS A 191 10.85 -11.59 -9.98
CA CYS A 191 9.71 -11.35 -9.10
C CYS A 191 9.53 -12.49 -8.11
N VAL A 192 9.24 -12.16 -6.86
CA VAL A 192 8.80 -13.15 -5.88
C VAL A 192 7.39 -13.59 -6.24
N PRO A 193 7.12 -14.91 -6.41
CA PRO A 193 5.80 -15.38 -6.76
C PRO A 193 4.80 -15.16 -5.62
N THR A 194 3.55 -15.00 -5.98
CA THR A 194 2.44 -14.93 -5.02
C THR A 194 1.74 -16.28 -4.91
N GLU A 195 0.55 -16.45 -5.40
CA GLU A 195 -0.29 -17.65 -5.23
C GLU A 195 -0.07 -18.67 -6.36
N VAL A 196 -0.23 -19.97 -6.06
CA VAL A 196 -0.45 -21.01 -7.05
C VAL A 196 -1.96 -21.15 -7.28
N SER A 197 -2.48 -20.32 -8.14
CA SER A 197 -3.92 -20.23 -8.41
C SER A 197 -4.41 -21.36 -9.30
N ALA A 198 -5.59 -21.91 -8.97
CA ALA A 198 -6.24 -22.94 -9.81
C ALA A 198 -6.57 -22.45 -11.24
N THR A 199 -6.75 -21.15 -11.43
CA THR A 199 -7.15 -20.57 -12.73
C THR A 199 -6.02 -19.85 -13.47
N ARG A 200 -4.98 -19.39 -12.74
CA ARG A 200 -3.87 -18.59 -13.30
C ARG A 200 -2.51 -19.29 -13.18
N GLY A 201 -2.46 -20.48 -12.57
CA GLY A 201 -1.21 -21.16 -12.26
C GLY A 201 -0.35 -20.40 -11.25
N LEU A 202 0.96 -20.54 -11.31
CA LEU A 202 1.89 -19.75 -10.50
C LEU A 202 1.83 -18.28 -10.93
N ILE A 203 1.36 -17.41 -10.04
CA ILE A 203 1.29 -15.97 -10.29
C ILE A 203 2.64 -15.35 -9.93
N ARG A 204 3.43 -15.00 -10.95
CA ARG A 204 4.78 -14.42 -10.82
C ARG A 204 4.98 -13.33 -11.85
N GLY A 205 5.36 -12.11 -11.42
CA GLY A 205 5.53 -10.95 -12.29
C GLY A 205 4.24 -10.40 -12.90
N VAL A 206 3.10 -10.86 -12.41
CA VAL A 206 1.75 -10.40 -12.77
C VAL A 206 1.00 -10.08 -11.50
N VAL A 207 0.25 -8.98 -11.48
CA VAL A 207 -0.50 -8.54 -10.30
C VAL A 207 -1.45 -9.62 -9.76
N HIS A 208 -1.41 -9.83 -8.45
CA HIS A 208 -2.25 -10.81 -7.75
C HIS A 208 -3.71 -10.35 -7.69
N ASP A 209 -3.96 -9.07 -7.36
CA ASP A 209 -5.34 -8.53 -7.23
C ASP A 209 -6.11 -8.66 -8.55
N PRO A 210 -7.27 -9.34 -8.56
CA PRO A 210 -8.02 -9.59 -9.79
C PRO A 210 -8.61 -8.33 -10.41
N LYS A 211 -8.96 -7.30 -9.63
CA LYS A 211 -9.47 -6.03 -10.17
C LYS A 211 -8.35 -5.27 -10.87
N ALA A 212 -7.16 -5.22 -10.26
CA ALA A 212 -5.99 -4.62 -10.88
C ALA A 212 -5.55 -5.37 -12.13
N PHE A 213 -5.65 -6.71 -12.13
CA PHE A 213 -5.39 -7.52 -13.33
C PHE A 213 -6.32 -7.19 -14.49
N ILE A 214 -7.59 -6.88 -14.20
CA ILE A 214 -8.60 -6.53 -15.21
C ILE A 214 -8.47 -5.06 -15.64
N LEU A 215 -8.36 -4.11 -14.67
CA LEU A 215 -8.37 -2.68 -14.93
C LEU A 215 -7.01 -2.14 -15.41
N ARG A 216 -5.92 -2.90 -15.21
CA ARG A 216 -4.56 -2.58 -15.65
C ARG A 216 -4.10 -1.20 -15.19
N ASP A 217 -3.63 -0.36 -16.11
CA ASP A 217 -3.06 0.97 -15.88
C ASP A 217 -4.02 1.97 -15.24
N ARG A 218 -5.32 1.68 -15.25
CA ARG A 218 -6.37 2.48 -14.61
C ARG A 218 -6.66 2.09 -13.16
N CYS A 219 -5.94 1.12 -12.58
CA CYS A 219 -6.15 0.67 -11.21
C CYS A 219 -5.23 1.41 -10.23
N GLY A 220 -5.81 2.28 -9.39
CA GLY A 220 -5.07 3.00 -8.34
C GLY A 220 -4.96 2.24 -7.00
N SER A 221 -5.56 1.05 -6.88
CA SER A 221 -5.61 0.34 -5.60
C SER A 221 -4.53 -0.73 -5.42
N ALA A 222 -3.94 -1.23 -6.51
CA ALA A 222 -2.93 -2.30 -6.51
C ALA A 222 -2.22 -2.35 -7.87
N GLY A 223 -1.14 -3.14 -7.98
CA GLY A 223 -0.43 -3.44 -9.22
C GLY A 223 1.02 -2.99 -9.24
N LEU A 224 1.47 -2.21 -8.26
CA LEU A 224 2.87 -1.80 -8.18
C LEU A 224 3.74 -2.97 -7.68
N PHE A 225 4.83 -3.21 -8.38
CA PHE A 225 5.93 -4.07 -7.95
C PHE A 225 7.11 -3.20 -7.54
N ALA A 226 7.75 -3.52 -6.41
CA ALA A 226 8.95 -2.83 -5.97
C ALA A 226 9.93 -3.76 -5.26
N THR A 227 11.19 -3.35 -5.24
CA THR A 227 12.22 -3.97 -4.41
C THR A 227 12.19 -3.36 -3.00
N ARG A 228 12.78 -4.06 -2.03
CA ARG A 228 13.03 -3.52 -0.68
C ARG A 228 13.78 -2.18 -0.75
N ASP A 229 14.81 -2.11 -1.56
CA ASP A 229 15.68 -0.93 -1.62
C ASP A 229 15.00 0.29 -2.25
N ASP A 230 14.06 0.09 -3.18
CA ASP A 230 13.25 1.19 -3.69
C ASP A 230 12.24 1.67 -2.65
N LEU A 231 11.67 0.79 -1.82
CA LEU A 231 10.82 1.20 -0.70
C LEU A 231 11.62 1.94 0.39
N VAL A 232 12.88 1.57 0.62
CA VAL A 232 13.76 2.35 1.52
C VAL A 232 13.92 3.78 1.00
N LYS A 233 14.15 3.98 -0.31
CA LYS A 233 14.20 5.33 -0.89
C LYS A 233 12.89 6.11 -0.69
N PHE A 234 11.75 5.42 -0.88
CA PHE A 234 10.43 6.02 -0.66
C PHE A 234 10.25 6.45 0.80
N GLU A 235 10.54 5.57 1.76
CA GLU A 235 10.41 5.90 3.18
C GLU A 235 11.38 7.02 3.58
N GLN A 236 12.64 6.96 3.17
CA GLN A 236 13.62 8.02 3.46
C GLN A 236 13.17 9.37 2.89
N ALA A 237 12.56 9.41 1.71
CA ALA A 237 12.04 10.64 1.13
C ALA A 237 10.86 11.23 1.92
N ILE A 238 10.00 10.39 2.54
CA ILE A 238 8.93 10.86 3.41
C ILE A 238 9.48 11.30 4.77
N LEU A 239 10.42 10.55 5.34
CA LEU A 239 11.01 10.83 6.64
C LEU A 239 11.88 12.10 6.61
N SER A 240 12.58 12.35 5.49
CA SER A 240 13.40 13.55 5.31
C SER A 240 12.55 14.75 4.84
N ASP A 241 13.03 15.97 5.10
CA ASP A 241 12.38 17.19 4.60
C ASP A 241 12.72 17.49 3.13
N THR A 242 13.55 16.66 2.50
CA THR A 242 14.01 16.87 1.13
C THR A 242 13.41 15.86 0.16
N HIS A 243 12.74 16.37 -0.89
CA HIS A 243 12.20 15.56 -1.99
C HIS A 243 11.06 14.59 -1.62
N SER A 244 10.29 14.91 -0.55
CA SER A 244 9.12 14.10 -0.20
C SER A 244 8.11 14.07 -1.36
N PRO A 245 7.51 12.91 -1.68
CA PRO A 245 6.42 12.84 -2.64
C PRO A 245 5.12 13.44 -2.08
N ILE A 246 5.05 13.62 -0.76
CA ILE A 246 3.94 14.27 -0.05
C ILE A 246 4.23 15.77 0.01
N PRO A 247 3.36 16.64 -0.57
CA PRO A 247 3.54 18.08 -0.52
C PRO A 247 3.53 18.64 0.91
N ASP A 248 4.29 19.71 1.16
CA ASP A 248 4.50 20.30 2.49
C ASP A 248 3.20 20.56 3.28
N PRO A 249 2.11 21.09 2.70
CA PRO A 249 0.88 21.33 3.45
C PRO A 249 0.27 20.05 4.08
N PHE A 250 0.56 18.89 3.52
CA PHE A 250 0.03 17.60 3.99
C PHE A 250 0.98 16.84 4.91
N ARG A 251 2.28 17.16 4.91
CA ARG A 251 3.28 16.49 5.75
C ARG A 251 2.96 16.59 7.24
N ALA A 252 2.58 17.77 7.72
CA ALA A 252 2.19 17.95 9.11
C ALA A 252 0.91 17.18 9.49
N GLN A 253 0.03 16.95 8.52
CA GLN A 253 -1.27 16.33 8.73
C GLN A 253 -1.27 14.81 8.49
N ILE A 254 -0.21 14.26 7.88
CA ILE A 254 -0.22 12.85 7.44
C ILE A 254 -0.26 11.86 8.63
N ALA A 255 0.20 12.26 9.80
CA ALA A 255 0.14 11.47 11.03
C ALA A 255 -1.07 11.83 11.92
N GLU A 256 -2.03 12.60 11.40
CA GLU A 256 -3.27 12.96 12.09
C GLU A 256 -4.47 12.25 11.46
N ASP A 257 -5.52 12.03 12.25
CA ASP A 257 -6.77 11.45 11.73
C ASP A 257 -7.50 12.46 10.85
N GLN A 258 -7.66 12.10 9.58
CA GLN A 258 -8.28 12.93 8.53
C GLN A 258 -9.71 12.49 8.19
N THR A 259 -10.25 11.52 8.93
CA THR A 259 -11.65 11.10 8.76
C THR A 259 -12.61 12.22 9.18
N PRO A 260 -13.84 12.26 8.68
CA PRO A 260 -14.82 13.28 9.09
C PRO A 260 -15.07 13.36 10.60
N LEU A 261 -14.97 12.22 11.30
CA LEU A 261 -15.13 12.16 12.77
C LEU A 261 -13.83 12.43 13.54
N GLY A 262 -12.66 12.39 12.88
CA GLY A 262 -11.35 12.64 13.50
C GLY A 262 -10.91 11.58 14.53
N THR A 263 -11.53 10.39 14.53
CA THR A 263 -11.32 9.36 15.58
C THR A 263 -11.31 7.93 15.04
N GLN A 264 -11.17 7.75 13.73
CA GLN A 264 -11.31 6.43 13.10
C GLN A 264 -9.96 5.80 12.70
N GLY A 265 -8.84 6.42 13.09
CA GLY A 265 -7.50 5.87 12.90
C GLY A 265 -7.04 5.83 11.44
N ARG A 266 -7.51 6.79 10.62
CA ARG A 266 -7.14 6.87 9.20
C ARG A 266 -6.76 8.29 8.79
N SER A 267 -5.58 8.41 8.20
CA SER A 267 -5.13 9.62 7.52
C SER A 267 -5.38 9.51 6.00
N PHE A 268 -4.68 10.30 5.18
CA PHE A 268 -4.74 10.23 3.73
C PHE A 268 -4.22 8.87 3.22
N GLY A 269 -5.10 7.88 3.17
CA GLY A 269 -4.78 6.50 2.79
C GLY A 269 -4.06 5.68 3.85
N TRP A 270 -3.31 6.29 4.75
CA TRP A 270 -2.53 5.63 5.78
C TRP A 270 -3.37 5.24 6.98
N ALA A 271 -3.11 4.08 7.55
CA ALA A 271 -3.59 3.76 8.89
C ALA A 271 -2.69 4.40 9.93
N LEU A 272 -3.27 4.81 11.05
CA LEU A 272 -2.56 5.38 12.17
C LEU A 272 -2.26 4.28 13.20
N LEU A 273 -1.06 4.33 13.78
CA LEU A 273 -0.59 3.37 14.76
C LEU A 273 -0.02 4.13 15.96
N PRO A 274 -0.73 4.10 17.11
CA PRO A 274 -0.30 4.87 18.26
C PRO A 274 0.99 4.31 18.86
N VAL A 275 1.91 5.21 19.18
CA VAL A 275 3.13 4.94 19.95
C VAL A 275 2.97 5.57 21.32
N SER A 276 3.01 4.72 22.37
CA SER A 276 2.88 5.14 23.75
C SER A 276 4.26 5.13 24.42
N ASP A 277 4.98 6.23 24.29
CA ASP A 277 6.26 6.47 24.94
C ASP A 277 6.21 7.77 25.79
N ALA A 278 7.37 8.37 26.09
CA ALA A 278 7.45 9.63 26.82
C ALA A 278 6.79 10.80 26.06
N HIS A 279 6.68 10.69 24.73
CA HIS A 279 6.06 11.66 23.83
C HIS A 279 5.06 10.96 22.91
N PRO A 280 3.82 10.67 23.39
CA PRO A 280 2.82 9.95 22.63
C PRO A 280 2.56 10.60 21.26
N HIS A 281 2.63 9.79 20.20
CA HIS A 281 2.41 10.24 18.82
C HIS A 281 1.87 9.10 17.95
N GLN A 282 1.65 9.37 16.67
CA GLN A 282 1.17 8.38 15.70
C GLN A 282 2.26 8.06 14.68
N CYS A 283 2.50 6.77 14.45
CA CYS A 283 3.13 6.32 13.21
C CYS A 283 2.08 6.19 12.11
N ILE A 284 2.51 6.34 10.87
CA ILE A 284 1.71 5.95 9.71
C ILE A 284 2.15 4.57 9.22
N TRP A 285 1.19 3.75 8.80
CA TRP A 285 1.50 2.44 8.26
C TRP A 285 0.48 1.97 7.25
N HIS A 286 0.88 1.03 6.42
CA HIS A 286 -0.04 0.32 5.55
C HIS A 286 0.47 -1.08 5.25
N SER A 287 -0.44 -1.97 4.81
CA SER A 287 -0.07 -3.34 4.43
C SER A 287 -0.69 -3.75 3.09
N GLY A 288 -0.02 -4.71 2.43
CA GLY A 288 -0.52 -5.35 1.22
C GLY A 288 -1.06 -6.76 1.49
N TYR A 289 -2.06 -7.16 0.73
CA TYR A 289 -2.68 -8.50 0.83
C TYR A 289 -1.66 -9.63 0.62
N THR A 290 -0.69 -9.42 -0.23
CA THR A 290 0.37 -10.37 -0.56
C THR A 290 1.35 -10.66 0.59
N GLY A 291 1.34 -9.83 1.65
CA GLY A 291 2.20 -10.01 2.82
C GLY A 291 3.23 -8.88 3.00
N THR A 292 3.04 -7.77 2.35
CA THR A 292 3.91 -6.59 2.45
C THR A 292 3.40 -5.62 3.49
N ALA A 293 4.29 -4.85 4.13
CA ALA A 293 3.94 -3.77 5.06
C ALA A 293 5.06 -2.72 5.12
N ILE A 294 4.68 -1.48 5.38
CA ILE A 294 5.59 -0.38 5.69
C ILE A 294 5.07 0.39 6.91
N VAL A 295 5.98 0.85 7.75
CA VAL A 295 5.70 1.65 8.95
C VAL A 295 6.67 2.82 8.99
N LEU A 296 6.16 4.04 9.11
CA LEU A 296 6.98 5.25 9.20
C LEU A 296 6.63 6.02 10.48
N ASP A 297 7.65 6.38 11.21
CA ASP A 297 7.58 7.27 12.35
C ASP A 297 8.26 8.60 12.03
N LEU A 298 7.44 9.60 11.71
CA LEU A 298 7.94 10.91 11.34
C LEU A 298 8.52 11.66 12.55
N ALA A 299 8.05 11.35 13.76
CA ALA A 299 8.50 12.01 14.99
C ALA A 299 9.94 11.62 15.36
N THR A 300 10.34 10.40 15.05
CA THR A 300 11.69 9.88 15.38
C THR A 300 12.57 9.65 14.14
N ASN A 301 12.06 9.96 12.93
CA ASN A 301 12.75 9.74 11.66
C ASN A 301 13.15 8.27 11.44
N GLN A 302 12.22 7.35 11.75
CA GLN A 302 12.46 5.90 11.68
C GLN A 302 11.42 5.20 10.80
N GLY A 303 11.86 4.13 10.10
CA GLY A 303 11.00 3.38 9.20
C GLY A 303 11.25 1.88 9.23
N PHE A 304 10.27 1.10 8.78
CA PHE A 304 10.34 -0.34 8.68
C PHE A 304 9.66 -0.87 7.43
N VAL A 305 10.45 -1.43 6.53
CA VAL A 305 9.98 -2.16 5.34
C VAL A 305 9.94 -3.65 5.67
N PHE A 306 8.81 -4.29 5.43
CA PHE A 306 8.59 -5.72 5.58
C PHE A 306 7.94 -6.29 4.31
N LEU A 307 8.62 -7.18 3.61
CA LEU A 307 8.16 -7.78 2.37
C LEU A 307 8.16 -9.31 2.48
N SER A 308 6.99 -9.92 2.33
CA SER A 308 6.84 -11.36 2.25
C SER A 308 5.84 -11.73 1.15
N ASN A 309 5.70 -13.02 0.87
CA ASN A 309 4.69 -13.57 -0.03
C ASN A 309 3.77 -14.55 0.72
N ARG A 310 3.06 -14.04 1.75
CA ARG A 310 2.21 -14.85 2.63
C ARG A 310 1.14 -15.68 1.91
N VAL A 311 0.80 -15.29 0.69
CA VAL A 311 -0.20 -16.00 -0.13
C VAL A 311 0.40 -17.14 -0.94
N HIS A 312 1.72 -17.39 -0.81
CA HIS A 312 2.39 -18.51 -1.46
C HIS A 312 2.51 -19.71 -0.50
N PRO A 313 2.22 -20.94 -0.94
CA PRO A 313 1.63 -21.27 -2.25
C PRO A 313 0.12 -21.02 -2.31
N ASP A 314 -0.57 -20.90 -1.18
CA ASP A 314 -2.03 -20.82 -1.07
C ASP A 314 -2.50 -19.64 -0.23
N ALA A 315 -3.64 -19.06 -0.63
CA ALA A 315 -4.41 -18.08 0.13
C ALA A 315 -5.76 -18.68 0.56
N PRO A 316 -6.35 -18.25 1.71
CA PRO A 316 -5.83 -17.27 2.68
C PRO A 316 -4.85 -17.90 3.68
N ASN A 317 -3.94 -17.05 4.23
CA ASN A 317 -3.04 -17.40 5.32
C ASN A 317 -3.43 -16.57 6.57
N GLU A 318 -4.36 -17.06 7.35
CA GLU A 318 -4.92 -16.36 8.52
C GLU A 318 -3.88 -16.15 9.66
N PRO A 319 -3.02 -17.13 10.01
CA PRO A 319 -2.03 -16.96 11.09
C PRO A 319 -1.07 -15.79 10.86
N PHE A 320 -0.79 -15.45 9.59
CA PHE A 320 0.13 -14.38 9.24
C PHE A 320 -0.24 -13.02 9.82
N LEU A 321 -1.51 -12.65 9.81
CA LEU A 321 -1.94 -11.29 10.20
C LEU A 321 -1.59 -10.98 11.66
N ALA A 322 -1.87 -11.89 12.57
CA ALA A 322 -1.55 -11.75 14.00
C ALA A 322 -0.02 -11.70 14.20
N ARG A 323 0.73 -12.56 13.50
CA ARG A 323 2.19 -12.65 13.61
C ARG A 323 2.88 -11.39 13.05
N ARG A 324 2.45 -10.88 11.90
CA ARG A 324 2.93 -9.61 11.35
C ARG A 324 2.69 -8.45 12.32
N ASN A 325 1.49 -8.37 12.90
CA ASN A 325 1.17 -7.30 13.87
C ASN A 325 2.05 -7.41 15.12
N ALA A 326 2.34 -8.62 15.60
CA ALA A 326 3.27 -8.83 16.71
C ALA A 326 4.70 -8.38 16.36
N ILE A 327 5.19 -8.67 15.13
CA ILE A 327 6.49 -8.22 14.65
C ILE A 327 6.56 -6.69 14.61
N ILE A 328 5.51 -6.02 14.11
CA ILE A 328 5.43 -4.55 14.11
C ILE A 328 5.45 -4.01 15.55
N ALA A 329 4.73 -4.62 16.49
CA ALA A 329 4.76 -4.24 17.89
C ALA A 329 6.16 -4.40 18.51
N THR A 330 6.86 -5.53 18.24
CA THR A 330 8.24 -5.74 18.68
C THR A 330 9.17 -4.67 18.11
N TYR A 331 9.03 -4.31 16.82
CA TYR A 331 9.78 -3.23 16.19
C TYR A 331 9.58 -1.89 16.91
N LEU A 332 8.32 -1.51 17.17
CA LEU A 332 8.00 -0.29 17.90
C LEU A 332 8.56 -0.27 19.33
N ASP A 333 8.60 -1.42 20.00
CA ASP A 333 9.19 -1.54 21.34
C ASP A 333 10.72 -1.43 21.31
N GLU A 334 11.40 -2.01 20.33
CA GLU A 334 12.86 -1.95 20.22
C GLU A 334 13.34 -0.55 19.84
N LYS A 335 12.65 0.15 18.95
CA LYS A 335 13.04 1.51 18.56
C LYS A 335 12.93 2.51 19.72
N ARG A 336 11.98 2.31 20.65
CA ARG A 336 11.79 3.14 21.85
C ARG A 336 12.90 3.00 22.86
N THR A 337 13.49 1.80 23.00
CA THR A 337 14.51 1.51 24.01
C THR A 337 15.91 2.00 23.62
N ALA A 338 16.08 2.55 22.45
CA ALA A 338 17.37 2.97 21.90
C ALA A 338 17.55 4.51 21.85
N GLY A 339 16.56 5.28 22.28
CA GLY A 339 16.58 6.76 22.37
C GLY A 339 16.83 7.22 23.83
#